data_61d1aa638fbdfea7b08767249b11b34f
#
_entry.id   61d1aa638fbdfea7b08767249b11b34f
#
_cell.length_a   1.000
_cell.length_b   1.000
_cell.length_c   1.000
_cell.angle_alpha   90.00
_cell.angle_beta   90.00
_cell.angle_gamma   90.00
#
_symmetry.space_group_name_H-M   'P 1'
#
loop_
_entity.id
_entity.type
_entity.pdbx_description
1 polymer ?
#
loop_
_entity_poly.entity_id
_entity_poly.type
_entity_poly.pdbx_seq_one_letter_code
_entity_poly.pdbx_strand_id
1 'polypeptide(L)'
;IWWEMHLGKGTWYYGPKHSATTANTKKYIDFASENGISGVLVEGWNVGWEGNWMKHGDSLDFTKPYPDFDIKAITDYAREKGVELIGHHETAAATRNYENQLDKAFAFYQQYGVHVVKTGYVNRLMDFKEAHDGQYGVRHYRKVIETAAKYQIAIDNHEPVMPTGIERTWPNLMTQEGVRGQEHNAWSPDGGNPPEHTTVIPFTRGLAGPMDFTFGTFNFTNEAYPGTRVNTTLCKQLALFVVIYSPLQMASDLPENYKGIKAFDFIKDVPTDWDKTYVVDAKIGDYSVFARKDRNTSDWYVGCITDENARELDILLNFLDADSKYTAQIYADGDDAKWKTNPTSFKYEEKIVTASDTLHVKLATSGGCAIRFIK
;
A
#
# COMPACT_ATOMS: atom_id res chain seq x y z
N ILE A 1 0.28 -6.26 -9.44
CA ILE A 1 -0.87 -6.85 -10.15
C ILE A 1 -1.81 -7.38 -9.08
N TRP A 2 -2.79 -6.60 -8.71
CA TRP A 2 -3.72 -6.85 -7.61
C TRP A 2 -5.06 -6.11 -7.85
N TRP A 3 -5.01 -4.78 -8.06
CA TRP A 3 -6.21 -3.95 -8.17
C TRP A 3 -7.08 -4.29 -9.38
N GLU A 4 -6.48 -4.66 -10.52
CA GLU A 4 -7.23 -5.05 -11.72
C GLU A 4 -8.14 -6.27 -11.50
N MET A 5 -7.75 -7.20 -10.62
CA MET A 5 -8.56 -8.35 -10.26
C MET A 5 -9.72 -7.96 -9.35
N HIS A 6 -9.49 -7.07 -8.39
CA HIS A 6 -10.54 -6.47 -7.56
C HIS A 6 -11.54 -5.64 -8.38
N LEU A 7 -11.08 -5.04 -9.47
CA LEU A 7 -11.95 -4.34 -10.43
C LEU A 7 -12.69 -5.29 -11.40
N GLY A 8 -12.51 -6.61 -11.29
CA GLY A 8 -13.13 -7.59 -12.19
C GLY A 8 -12.57 -7.58 -13.62
N LYS A 9 -11.46 -6.89 -13.86
CA LYS A 9 -10.80 -6.81 -15.18
C LYS A 9 -9.99 -8.07 -15.49
N GLY A 10 -9.52 -8.77 -14.45
CA GLY A 10 -8.73 -9.98 -14.55
C GLY A 10 -9.08 -11.03 -13.50
N THR A 11 -8.37 -12.15 -13.51
CA THR A 11 -8.55 -13.27 -12.57
C THR A 11 -7.23 -13.65 -11.92
N TRP A 12 -7.29 -14.18 -10.67
CA TRP A 12 -6.14 -14.77 -9.98
C TRP A 12 -5.77 -16.17 -10.50
N TYR A 13 -6.63 -16.82 -11.29
CA TYR A 13 -6.42 -18.19 -11.79
C TYR A 13 -6.17 -18.20 -13.30
N TYR A 14 -5.48 -19.24 -13.73
CA TYR A 14 -5.15 -19.49 -15.12
C TYR A 14 -6.38 -19.55 -16.03
N GLY A 15 -6.32 -18.83 -17.15
CA GLY A 15 -7.40 -18.75 -18.13
C GLY A 15 -7.31 -17.50 -19.01
N PRO A 16 -8.33 -17.24 -19.85
CA PRO A 16 -8.29 -16.14 -20.84
C PRO A 16 -8.16 -14.72 -20.25
N LYS A 17 -8.50 -14.55 -18.96
CA LYS A 17 -8.42 -13.28 -18.24
C LYS A 17 -7.37 -13.30 -17.12
N HIS A 18 -6.45 -14.26 -17.12
CA HIS A 18 -5.43 -14.36 -16.09
C HIS A 18 -4.55 -13.10 -16.07
N SER A 19 -4.47 -12.44 -14.92
CA SER A 19 -3.70 -11.20 -14.77
C SER A 19 -2.22 -11.43 -14.53
N ALA A 20 -1.87 -12.48 -13.78
CA ALA A 20 -0.49 -12.80 -13.43
C ALA A 20 0.25 -13.53 -14.58
N THR A 21 0.23 -12.95 -15.78
CA THR A 21 0.99 -13.50 -16.92
C THR A 21 2.36 -12.86 -17.03
N THR A 22 3.31 -13.56 -17.62
CA THR A 22 4.66 -13.04 -17.95
C THR A 22 4.56 -11.73 -18.74
N ALA A 23 3.67 -11.66 -19.72
CA ALA A 23 3.53 -10.49 -20.57
C ALA A 23 2.95 -9.28 -19.81
N ASN A 24 1.93 -9.49 -18.97
CA ASN A 24 1.35 -8.43 -18.17
C ASN A 24 2.33 -7.95 -17.07
N THR A 25 3.01 -8.88 -16.41
CA THR A 25 4.01 -8.54 -15.40
C THR A 25 5.13 -7.67 -15.97
N LYS A 26 5.61 -7.95 -17.19
CA LYS A 26 6.62 -7.12 -17.86
C LYS A 26 6.12 -5.70 -18.14
N LYS A 27 4.85 -5.49 -18.46
CA LYS A 27 4.28 -4.14 -18.63
C LYS A 27 4.31 -3.34 -17.32
N TYR A 28 4.01 -4.00 -16.18
CA TYR A 28 4.11 -3.35 -14.86
C TYR A 28 5.56 -3.07 -14.49
N ILE A 29 6.50 -3.94 -14.85
CA ILE A 29 7.94 -3.73 -14.65
C ILE A 29 8.43 -2.53 -15.49
N ASP A 30 8.01 -2.42 -16.75
CA ASP A 30 8.35 -1.25 -17.61
C ASP A 30 7.83 0.03 -16.96
N PHE A 31 6.56 0.05 -16.54
CA PHE A 31 5.97 1.20 -15.87
C PHE A 31 6.72 1.55 -14.56
N ALA A 32 7.05 0.57 -13.75
CA ALA A 32 7.79 0.76 -12.50
C ALA A 32 9.19 1.37 -12.79
N SER A 33 9.92 0.81 -13.74
CA SER A 33 11.25 1.29 -14.16
C SER A 33 11.20 2.74 -14.69
N GLU A 34 10.23 3.06 -15.54
CA GLU A 34 10.06 4.41 -16.11
C GLU A 34 9.71 5.47 -15.05
N ASN A 35 9.16 5.06 -13.92
CA ASN A 35 8.67 5.97 -12.87
C ASN A 35 9.44 5.88 -11.55
N GLY A 36 10.57 5.17 -11.51
CA GLY A 36 11.40 5.08 -10.29
C GLY A 36 10.77 4.24 -9.17
N ILE A 37 9.80 3.38 -9.49
CA ILE A 37 9.19 2.44 -8.54
C ILE A 37 10.07 1.20 -8.46
N SER A 38 10.47 0.82 -7.25
CA SER A 38 11.49 -0.21 -7.03
C SER A 38 11.01 -1.66 -7.17
N GLY A 39 9.69 -1.92 -7.10
CA GLY A 39 9.20 -3.29 -7.14
C GLY A 39 7.79 -3.43 -7.72
N VAL A 40 7.47 -4.64 -8.17
CA VAL A 40 6.14 -5.04 -8.68
C VAL A 40 5.66 -6.26 -7.93
N LEU A 41 4.56 -6.11 -7.19
CA LEU A 41 3.85 -7.22 -6.55
C LEU A 41 2.94 -7.93 -7.56
N VAL A 42 2.97 -9.27 -7.57
CA VAL A 42 2.10 -10.08 -8.44
C VAL A 42 1.36 -11.13 -7.63
N GLU A 43 0.06 -11.02 -7.55
CA GLU A 43 -0.83 -12.03 -6.97
C GLU A 43 -1.36 -13.00 -8.03
N GLY A 44 -1.74 -14.20 -7.62
CA GLY A 44 -2.35 -15.19 -8.51
C GLY A 44 -1.38 -15.89 -9.47
N TRP A 45 -0.09 -15.85 -9.19
CA TRP A 45 0.94 -16.40 -10.06
C TRP A 45 1.07 -17.94 -9.99
N ASN A 46 0.64 -18.54 -8.88
CA ASN A 46 0.83 -19.97 -8.55
C ASN A 46 -0.46 -20.77 -8.65
N VAL A 47 -0.33 -22.09 -8.80
CA VAL A 47 -1.45 -23.02 -8.90
C VAL A 47 -2.27 -23.09 -7.60
N GLY A 48 -3.59 -23.21 -7.72
CA GLY A 48 -4.52 -23.45 -6.62
C GLY A 48 -5.62 -22.41 -6.43
N TRP A 49 -5.70 -21.41 -7.30
CA TRP A 49 -6.72 -20.35 -7.23
C TRP A 49 -8.03 -20.68 -7.95
N GLU A 50 -8.16 -21.88 -8.53
CA GLU A 50 -9.34 -22.26 -9.28
C GLU A 50 -10.55 -22.52 -8.36
N GLY A 51 -11.74 -22.25 -8.89
CA GLY A 51 -13.00 -22.56 -8.22
C GLY A 51 -13.19 -21.81 -6.91
N ASN A 52 -13.53 -22.49 -5.85
CA ASN A 52 -13.68 -21.90 -4.52
C ASN A 52 -12.39 -22.06 -3.69
N TRP A 53 -11.32 -21.41 -4.15
CA TRP A 53 -9.98 -21.50 -3.56
C TRP A 53 -9.95 -21.18 -2.06
N MET A 54 -10.82 -20.25 -1.59
CA MET A 54 -10.93 -19.92 -0.16
C MET A 54 -11.36 -21.11 0.70
N LYS A 55 -12.02 -22.12 0.14
CA LYS A 55 -12.37 -23.37 0.84
C LYS A 55 -11.36 -24.49 0.60
N HIS A 56 -10.47 -24.31 -0.35
CA HIS A 56 -9.50 -25.30 -0.81
C HIS A 56 -8.06 -24.77 -0.75
N GLY A 57 -7.72 -24.00 0.28
CA GLY A 57 -6.38 -23.48 0.46
C GLY A 57 -5.27 -24.53 0.57
N ASP A 58 -5.65 -25.79 0.83
CA ASP A 58 -4.77 -26.95 0.78
C ASP A 58 -4.32 -27.34 -0.64
N SER A 59 -4.98 -26.79 -1.68
CA SER A 59 -4.56 -26.95 -3.08
C SER A 59 -3.51 -25.94 -3.55
N LEU A 60 -3.25 -24.89 -2.78
CA LEU A 60 -2.25 -23.85 -3.13
C LEU A 60 -0.83 -24.45 -3.05
N ASP A 61 -0.08 -24.30 -4.15
CA ASP A 61 1.31 -24.75 -4.27
C ASP A 61 2.22 -23.51 -4.47
N PHE A 62 3.04 -23.22 -3.48
CA PHE A 62 3.90 -22.04 -3.44
C PHE A 62 5.22 -22.22 -4.19
N THR A 63 5.36 -23.31 -4.96
CA THR A 63 6.54 -23.58 -5.79
C THR A 63 6.20 -23.82 -7.26
N LYS A 64 4.90 -23.80 -7.60
CA LYS A 64 4.42 -24.15 -8.93
C LYS A 64 3.72 -22.98 -9.61
N PRO A 65 4.41 -22.22 -10.47
CA PRO A 65 3.78 -21.18 -11.28
C PRO A 65 2.72 -21.76 -12.24
N TYR A 66 1.76 -20.92 -12.62
CA TYR A 66 0.92 -21.21 -13.78
C TYR A 66 1.75 -21.24 -15.07
N PRO A 67 1.29 -21.95 -16.13
CA PRO A 67 2.06 -22.12 -17.36
C PRO A 67 2.41 -20.83 -18.10
N ASP A 68 1.65 -19.76 -17.88
CA ASP A 68 1.82 -18.43 -18.47
C ASP A 68 2.62 -17.45 -17.61
N PHE A 69 3.09 -17.91 -16.43
CA PHE A 69 3.96 -17.16 -15.52
C PHE A 69 5.36 -17.74 -15.45
N ASP A 70 6.27 -17.25 -16.29
CA ASP A 70 7.68 -17.63 -16.30
C ASP A 70 8.46 -16.74 -15.30
N ILE A 71 8.59 -17.23 -14.05
CA ILE A 71 9.25 -16.48 -12.98
C ILE A 71 10.69 -16.12 -13.33
N LYS A 72 11.42 -17.02 -14.03
CA LYS A 72 12.82 -16.75 -14.43
C LYS A 72 12.89 -15.61 -15.44
N ALA A 73 12.07 -15.66 -16.49
CA ALA A 73 12.02 -14.60 -17.50
C ALA A 73 11.54 -13.26 -16.92
N ILE A 74 10.69 -13.28 -15.89
CA ILE A 74 10.21 -12.09 -15.19
C ILE A 74 11.32 -11.48 -14.33
N THR A 75 11.98 -12.28 -13.49
CA THR A 75 13.01 -11.78 -12.57
C THR A 75 14.28 -11.34 -13.30
N ASP A 76 14.65 -12.02 -14.37
CA ASP A 76 15.75 -11.56 -15.23
C ASP A 76 15.44 -10.21 -15.88
N TYR A 77 14.21 -10.04 -16.40
CA TYR A 77 13.75 -8.78 -16.99
C TYR A 77 13.64 -7.66 -15.95
N ALA A 78 13.11 -7.95 -14.77
CA ALA A 78 13.01 -6.99 -13.67
C ALA A 78 14.40 -6.47 -13.27
N ARG A 79 15.38 -7.37 -13.14
CA ARG A 79 16.78 -7.02 -12.83
C ARG A 79 17.40 -6.14 -13.92
N GLU A 80 17.17 -6.46 -15.20
CA GLU A 80 17.62 -5.63 -16.34
C GLU A 80 17.04 -4.20 -16.26
N LYS A 81 15.80 -4.08 -15.79
CA LYS A 81 15.09 -2.80 -15.65
C LYS A 81 15.36 -2.07 -14.34
N GLY A 82 16.11 -2.65 -13.40
CA GLY A 82 16.35 -2.08 -12.07
C GLY A 82 15.12 -2.14 -11.16
N VAL A 83 14.23 -3.11 -11.38
CA VAL A 83 12.99 -3.33 -10.62
C VAL A 83 13.07 -4.72 -9.97
N GLU A 84 12.44 -4.90 -8.81
CA GLU A 84 12.34 -6.20 -8.15
C GLU A 84 10.94 -6.82 -8.31
N LEU A 85 10.87 -8.15 -8.40
CA LEU A 85 9.61 -8.86 -8.21
C LEU A 85 9.36 -8.99 -6.72
N ILE A 86 8.18 -8.53 -6.26
CA ILE A 86 7.67 -8.80 -4.92
C ILE A 86 6.79 -10.05 -5.02
N GLY A 87 7.12 -11.06 -4.24
CA GLY A 87 6.40 -12.32 -4.22
C GLY A 87 5.07 -12.22 -3.45
N HIS A 88 4.19 -13.19 -3.67
CA HIS A 88 2.92 -13.29 -2.97
C HIS A 88 2.61 -14.74 -2.59
N HIS A 89 2.21 -14.93 -1.35
CA HIS A 89 1.73 -16.21 -0.82
C HIS A 89 0.36 -16.02 -0.15
N GLU A 90 -0.74 -16.09 -0.92
CA GLU A 90 -2.07 -16.24 -0.33
C GLU A 90 -2.27 -17.68 0.12
N THR A 91 -2.67 -17.87 1.35
CA THR A 91 -2.80 -19.19 1.97
C THR A 91 -4.25 -19.67 2.11
N ALA A 92 -5.24 -18.79 1.88
CA ALA A 92 -6.64 -19.01 2.26
C ALA A 92 -6.78 -19.48 3.72
N ALA A 93 -5.88 -19.03 4.58
CA ALA A 93 -5.72 -19.44 5.98
C ALA A 93 -5.53 -20.97 6.19
N ALA A 94 -5.14 -21.75 5.15
CA ALA A 94 -4.73 -23.14 5.24
C ALA A 94 -3.28 -23.23 5.76
N THR A 95 -3.09 -22.83 7.01
CA THR A 95 -1.75 -22.62 7.60
C THR A 95 -0.92 -23.88 7.67
N ARG A 96 -1.53 -25.06 7.85
CA ARG A 96 -0.80 -26.35 7.83
C ARG A 96 -0.22 -26.65 6.46
N ASN A 97 -0.99 -26.40 5.39
CA ASN A 97 -0.50 -26.54 4.02
C ASN A 97 0.69 -25.61 3.78
N TYR A 98 0.56 -24.35 4.20
CA TYR A 98 1.62 -23.36 4.05
C TYR A 98 2.87 -23.73 4.87
N GLU A 99 2.72 -24.12 6.14
CA GLU A 99 3.83 -24.54 7.01
C GLU A 99 4.61 -25.74 6.48
N ASN A 100 3.93 -26.69 5.83
CA ASN A 100 4.56 -27.86 5.19
C ASN A 100 5.40 -27.46 3.95
N GLN A 101 5.16 -26.29 3.39
CA GLN A 101 5.85 -25.79 2.20
C GLN A 101 6.84 -24.65 2.48
N LEU A 102 6.85 -24.06 3.69
CA LEU A 102 7.59 -22.81 3.99
C LEU A 102 9.04 -22.78 3.50
N ASP A 103 9.83 -23.80 3.87
CA ASP A 103 11.24 -23.83 3.47
C ASP A 103 11.39 -23.95 1.94
N LYS A 104 10.54 -24.73 1.27
CA LYS A 104 10.57 -24.87 -0.20
C LYS A 104 10.08 -23.59 -0.89
N ALA A 105 9.04 -22.97 -0.35
CA ALA A 105 8.45 -21.77 -0.91
C ALA A 105 9.41 -20.56 -0.85
N PHE A 106 10.08 -20.35 0.28
CA PHE A 106 11.08 -19.29 0.40
C PHE A 106 12.38 -19.60 -0.35
N ALA A 107 12.83 -20.88 -0.36
CA ALA A 107 13.97 -21.29 -1.20
C ALA A 107 13.68 -21.08 -2.70
N PHE A 108 12.45 -21.34 -3.15
CA PHE A 108 12.01 -21.07 -4.52
C PHE A 108 12.17 -19.59 -4.86
N TYR A 109 11.67 -18.67 -4.02
CA TYR A 109 11.84 -17.24 -4.25
C TYR A 109 13.29 -16.78 -4.17
N GLN A 110 14.05 -17.25 -3.18
CA GLN A 110 15.47 -16.93 -3.05
C GLN A 110 16.27 -17.34 -4.31
N GLN A 111 15.97 -18.49 -4.91
CA GLN A 111 16.60 -18.96 -6.14
C GLN A 111 16.46 -17.97 -7.28
N TYR A 112 15.37 -17.22 -7.34
CA TYR A 112 15.12 -16.22 -8.37
C TYR A 112 15.46 -14.78 -7.94
N GLY A 113 16.01 -14.59 -6.74
CA GLY A 113 16.41 -13.28 -6.25
C GLY A 113 15.22 -12.41 -5.83
N VAL A 114 14.15 -13.01 -5.35
CA VAL A 114 13.01 -12.30 -4.73
C VAL A 114 13.31 -12.10 -3.25
N HIS A 115 13.28 -10.84 -2.78
CA HIS A 115 13.68 -10.48 -1.42
C HIS A 115 12.52 -10.00 -0.54
N VAL A 116 11.34 -9.77 -1.10
CA VAL A 116 10.14 -9.34 -0.38
C VAL A 116 8.97 -10.23 -0.76
N VAL A 117 8.21 -10.68 0.22
CA VAL A 117 7.01 -11.51 0.01
C VAL A 117 5.86 -10.95 0.84
N LYS A 118 4.74 -10.67 0.16
CA LYS A 118 3.46 -10.43 0.80
C LYS A 118 2.81 -11.78 1.13
N THR A 119 2.34 -11.96 2.37
CA THR A 119 1.60 -13.16 2.80
C THR A 119 0.16 -12.81 3.12
N GLY A 120 -0.81 -13.62 2.66
CA GLY A 120 -2.23 -13.44 2.89
C GLY A 120 -2.88 -14.66 3.55
N TYR A 121 -3.92 -14.43 4.33
CA TYR A 121 -4.64 -15.44 5.10
C TYR A 121 -6.15 -15.20 5.06
N VAL A 122 -6.67 -14.97 3.86
CA VAL A 122 -8.11 -14.74 3.69
C VAL A 122 -8.89 -15.93 4.26
N ASN A 123 -9.66 -15.68 5.26
CA ASN A 123 -10.69 -16.49 5.90
C ASN A 123 -10.83 -16.07 7.37
N ARG A 124 -11.96 -16.37 7.97
CA ARG A 124 -12.23 -16.04 9.38
C ARG A 124 -11.41 -16.87 10.37
N LEU A 125 -11.10 -18.12 10.01
CA LEU A 125 -10.41 -19.07 10.89
C LEU A 125 -9.27 -19.75 10.12
N MET A 126 -8.11 -19.85 10.73
CA MET A 126 -6.99 -20.64 10.26
C MET A 126 -7.33 -22.14 10.34
N ASP A 127 -7.07 -22.88 9.25
CA ASP A 127 -7.44 -24.29 9.09
C ASP A 127 -8.91 -24.58 9.44
N PHE A 128 -9.81 -23.60 9.22
CA PHE A 128 -11.24 -23.62 9.55
C PHE A 128 -11.55 -23.87 11.04
N LYS A 129 -10.60 -23.66 11.92
CA LYS A 129 -10.72 -24.00 13.34
C LYS A 129 -10.16 -22.98 14.29
N GLU A 130 -8.98 -22.46 14.03
CA GLU A 130 -8.21 -21.65 14.96
C GLU A 130 -8.42 -20.14 14.69
N ALA A 131 -8.58 -19.33 15.72
CA ALA A 131 -8.66 -17.87 15.57
C ALA A 131 -7.28 -17.30 15.21
N HIS A 132 -7.24 -16.31 14.30
CA HIS A 132 -6.01 -15.60 13.92
C HIS A 132 -5.29 -15.01 15.14
N ASP A 133 -6.04 -14.38 16.05
CA ASP A 133 -5.51 -13.73 17.27
C ASP A 133 -5.21 -14.71 18.41
N GLY A 134 -5.42 -16.01 18.20
CA GLY A 134 -5.11 -17.05 19.19
C GLY A 134 -3.62 -17.41 19.21
N GLN A 135 -3.23 -18.21 20.21
CA GLN A 135 -1.83 -18.68 20.34
C GLN A 135 -1.36 -19.49 19.14
N TYR A 136 -2.28 -20.12 18.43
CA TYR A 136 -1.99 -20.84 17.19
C TYR A 136 -1.50 -19.86 16.12
N GLY A 137 -2.25 -18.79 15.87
CA GLY A 137 -1.89 -17.74 14.91
C GLY A 137 -0.58 -17.04 15.26
N VAL A 138 -0.41 -16.64 16.54
CA VAL A 138 0.84 -16.02 17.01
C VAL A 138 2.07 -16.89 16.69
N ARG A 139 1.98 -18.20 16.94
CA ARG A 139 3.09 -19.14 16.64
C ARG A 139 3.29 -19.31 15.14
N HIS A 140 2.21 -19.34 14.37
CA HIS A 140 2.27 -19.47 12.92
C HIS A 140 2.97 -18.26 12.28
N TYR A 141 2.50 -17.04 12.56
CA TYR A 141 3.09 -15.81 12.01
C TYR A 141 4.56 -15.69 12.37
N ARG A 142 4.90 -15.99 13.62
CA ARG A 142 6.31 -16.00 14.07
C ARG A 142 7.15 -17.01 13.28
N LYS A 143 6.66 -18.22 13.08
CA LYS A 143 7.34 -19.27 12.30
C LYS A 143 7.58 -18.82 10.86
N VAL A 144 6.60 -18.16 10.23
CA VAL A 144 6.75 -17.61 8.87
C VAL A 144 7.88 -16.59 8.82
N ILE A 145 7.87 -15.60 9.72
CA ILE A 145 8.89 -14.53 9.80
C ILE A 145 10.30 -15.13 10.02
N GLU A 146 10.43 -16.04 10.99
CA GLU A 146 11.69 -16.69 11.31
C GLU A 146 12.21 -17.55 10.15
N THR A 147 11.31 -18.22 9.43
CA THR A 147 11.69 -19.01 8.24
C THR A 147 12.10 -18.10 7.09
N ALA A 148 11.35 -17.06 6.78
CA ALA A 148 11.69 -16.08 5.74
C ALA A 148 13.07 -15.45 5.99
N ALA A 149 13.41 -15.13 7.25
CA ALA A 149 14.71 -14.57 7.62
C ALA A 149 15.89 -15.48 7.24
N LYS A 150 15.74 -16.82 7.32
CA LYS A 150 16.78 -17.77 6.88
C LYS A 150 17.08 -17.66 5.38
N TYR A 151 16.10 -17.25 4.60
CA TYR A 151 16.20 -17.07 3.15
C TYR A 151 16.45 -15.62 2.74
N GLN A 152 16.71 -14.72 3.71
CA GLN A 152 16.93 -13.29 3.50
C GLN A 152 15.74 -12.62 2.79
N ILE A 153 14.53 -13.00 3.18
CA ILE A 153 13.28 -12.48 2.63
C ILE A 153 12.57 -11.64 3.69
N ALA A 154 12.18 -10.44 3.30
CA ALA A 154 11.33 -9.55 4.07
C ALA A 154 9.85 -9.88 3.85
N ILE A 155 9.02 -9.63 4.86
CA ILE A 155 7.61 -9.98 4.88
C ILE A 155 6.75 -8.72 4.99
N ASP A 156 5.73 -8.66 4.15
CA ASP A 156 4.52 -7.86 4.31
C ASP A 156 3.38 -8.82 4.68
N ASN A 157 2.86 -8.72 5.91
CA ASN A 157 1.93 -9.71 6.46
C ASN A 157 0.50 -9.18 6.48
N HIS A 158 -0.41 -9.79 5.72
CA HIS A 158 -1.84 -9.48 5.72
C HIS A 158 -2.63 -10.39 6.68
N GLU A 159 -3.84 -9.96 7.08
CA GLU A 159 -4.67 -10.57 8.13
C GLU A 159 -3.87 -10.96 9.39
N PRO A 160 -2.97 -10.11 9.87
CA PRO A 160 -2.06 -10.46 10.95
C PRO A 160 -2.76 -10.51 12.30
N VAL A 161 -2.11 -11.16 13.26
CA VAL A 161 -2.37 -10.90 14.68
C VAL A 161 -1.99 -9.44 15.04
N MET A 162 -2.60 -8.89 16.08
CA MET A 162 -2.24 -7.56 16.59
C MET A 162 -0.72 -7.39 16.70
N PRO A 163 -0.14 -6.35 16.10
CA PRO A 163 1.31 -6.10 16.16
C PRO A 163 1.80 -5.97 17.61
N THR A 164 2.93 -6.62 17.91
CA THR A 164 3.50 -6.69 19.27
C THR A 164 4.92 -6.12 19.36
N GLY A 165 5.43 -5.50 18.30
CA GLY A 165 6.81 -5.01 18.21
C GLY A 165 7.82 -6.09 17.84
N ILE A 166 7.37 -7.24 17.32
CA ILE A 166 8.24 -8.36 16.90
C ILE A 166 9.22 -7.95 15.79
N GLU A 167 8.88 -6.95 15.00
CA GLU A 167 9.72 -6.34 13.96
C GLU A 167 11.04 -5.77 14.51
N ARG A 168 11.11 -5.46 15.79
CA ARG A 168 12.36 -5.05 16.45
C ARG A 168 13.32 -6.21 16.72
N THR A 169 12.78 -7.44 16.80
CA THR A 169 13.56 -8.66 16.92
C THR A 169 13.83 -9.27 15.55
N TRP A 170 12.85 -9.21 14.68
CA TRP A 170 12.87 -9.75 13.32
C TRP A 170 12.59 -8.63 12.32
N PRO A 171 13.62 -7.83 11.97
CA PRO A 171 13.44 -6.65 11.12
C PRO A 171 13.06 -6.97 9.66
N ASN A 172 13.10 -8.24 9.29
CA ASN A 172 12.54 -8.71 8.02
C ASN A 172 11.00 -8.69 7.99
N LEU A 173 10.31 -8.52 9.11
CA LEU A 173 8.91 -8.11 9.12
C LEU A 173 8.85 -6.60 8.86
N MET A 174 8.65 -6.20 7.61
CA MET A 174 8.68 -4.80 7.21
C MET A 174 7.39 -4.07 7.55
N THR A 175 6.25 -4.68 7.24
CA THR A 175 4.93 -4.07 7.42
C THR A 175 3.86 -5.14 7.59
N GLN A 176 2.71 -4.72 8.08
CA GLN A 176 1.55 -5.60 8.26
C GLN A 176 0.27 -4.83 7.96
N GLU A 177 -0.75 -5.48 7.40
CA GLU A 177 -2.05 -4.87 7.25
C GLU A 177 -2.68 -4.59 8.63
N GLY A 178 -3.36 -5.55 9.22
CA GLY A 178 -4.02 -5.44 10.54
C GLY A 178 -5.03 -4.30 10.65
N VAL A 179 -5.64 -3.94 9.54
CA VAL A 179 -6.58 -2.84 9.39
C VAL A 179 -7.53 -3.15 8.23
N ARG A 180 -8.68 -2.51 8.19
CA ARG A 180 -9.53 -2.56 7.00
C ARG A 180 -8.89 -1.69 5.91
N GLY A 181 -8.13 -2.33 4.99
CA GLY A 181 -7.33 -1.68 3.96
C GLY A 181 -8.12 -1.18 2.75
N GLN A 182 -7.39 -0.70 1.75
CA GLN A 182 -7.96 -0.12 0.52
C GLN A 182 -8.79 -1.12 -0.29
N GLU A 183 -8.51 -2.42 -0.23
CA GLU A 183 -9.25 -3.45 -0.97
C GLU A 183 -10.76 -3.45 -0.70
N HIS A 184 -11.16 -3.10 0.52
CA HIS A 184 -12.56 -2.96 0.89
C HIS A 184 -13.29 -1.87 0.10
N ASN A 185 -12.55 -0.93 -0.48
CA ASN A 185 -13.08 0.09 -1.39
C ASN A 185 -13.39 -0.46 -2.79
N ALA A 186 -13.00 -1.69 -3.10
CA ALA A 186 -13.31 -2.34 -4.36
C ALA A 186 -14.59 -3.20 -4.30
N TRP A 187 -14.81 -3.94 -3.22
CA TRP A 187 -15.80 -5.02 -3.20
C TRP A 187 -16.75 -5.03 -1.99
N SER A 188 -16.47 -4.26 -0.94
CA SER A 188 -17.25 -4.35 0.29
C SER A 188 -18.68 -3.84 0.11
N PRO A 189 -19.71 -4.64 0.48
CA PRO A 189 -21.10 -4.31 0.20
C PRO A 189 -21.66 -3.11 1.00
N ASP A 190 -20.90 -2.63 2.00
CA ASP A 190 -21.24 -1.44 2.77
C ASP A 190 -20.78 -0.12 2.13
N GLY A 191 -20.23 -0.17 0.91
CA GLY A 191 -19.79 1.00 0.14
C GLY A 191 -18.32 1.36 0.27
N GLY A 192 -17.51 0.54 0.96
CA GLY A 192 -16.09 0.78 1.20
C GLY A 192 -15.78 1.45 2.53
N ASN A 193 -14.52 1.85 2.72
CA ASN A 193 -14.10 2.53 3.94
C ASN A 193 -14.74 3.92 4.03
N PRO A 194 -15.34 4.28 5.18
CA PRO A 194 -15.91 5.61 5.33
C PRO A 194 -14.80 6.68 5.40
N PRO A 195 -15.11 7.96 5.09
CA PRO A 195 -14.11 9.03 5.05
C PRO A 195 -13.26 9.20 6.30
N GLU A 196 -13.86 9.06 7.49
CA GLU A 196 -13.19 9.19 8.79
C GLU A 196 -12.24 8.04 9.12
N HIS A 197 -12.34 6.92 8.44
CA HIS A 197 -11.49 5.74 8.73
C HIS A 197 -10.00 6.10 8.74
N THR A 198 -9.54 6.82 7.72
CA THR A 198 -8.12 7.20 7.59
C THR A 198 -7.68 8.32 8.54
N THR A 199 -8.61 9.02 9.21
CA THR A 199 -8.29 10.00 10.27
C THR A 199 -8.23 9.37 11.66
N VAL A 200 -8.68 8.10 11.80
CA VAL A 200 -8.63 7.31 13.03
C VAL A 200 -7.41 6.39 13.09
N ILE A 201 -7.15 5.64 12.01
CA ILE A 201 -6.17 4.55 12.03
C ILE A 201 -4.71 4.98 12.30
N PRO A 202 -4.22 6.18 11.95
CA PRO A 202 -2.87 6.61 12.32
C PRO A 202 -2.64 6.71 13.83
N PHE A 203 -3.72 7.00 14.59
CA PHE A 203 -3.70 7.20 16.04
C PHE A 203 -4.18 5.97 16.84
N THR A 204 -4.51 4.89 16.16
CA THR A 204 -4.95 3.62 16.76
C THR A 204 -4.05 2.49 16.27
N ARG A 205 -4.37 1.84 15.15
CA ARG A 205 -3.56 0.76 14.56
C ARG A 205 -2.13 1.21 14.26
N GLY A 206 -1.95 2.44 13.75
CA GLY A 206 -0.63 3.00 13.39
C GLY A 206 0.34 3.15 14.56
N LEU A 207 -0.16 3.23 15.82
CA LEU A 207 0.68 3.26 17.00
C LEU A 207 1.39 1.92 17.28
N ALA A 208 0.87 0.82 16.74
CA ALA A 208 1.44 -0.51 16.93
C ALA A 208 2.57 -0.83 15.94
N GLY A 209 2.83 0.02 14.95
CA GLY A 209 3.90 -0.15 13.97
C GLY A 209 3.47 0.10 12.53
N PRO A 210 4.36 -0.19 11.56
CA PRO A 210 4.09 0.00 10.13
C PRO A 210 2.78 -0.66 9.69
N MET A 211 2.09 -0.02 8.72
CA MET A 211 0.76 -0.46 8.29
C MET A 211 0.68 -0.44 6.76
N ASP A 212 0.46 -1.62 6.15
CA ASP A 212 0.12 -1.71 4.74
C ASP A 212 -1.38 -1.47 4.54
N PHE A 213 -1.72 -0.32 3.94
CA PHE A 213 -3.09 0.08 3.63
C PHE A 213 -3.41 -0.01 2.14
N THR A 214 -2.38 -0.04 1.28
CA THR A 214 -2.48 -0.09 -0.18
C THR A 214 -3.20 1.09 -0.85
N PHE A 215 -2.93 2.31 -0.42
CA PHE A 215 -3.47 3.54 -1.02
C PHE A 215 -2.81 3.90 -2.37
N GLY A 216 -3.19 5.05 -2.94
CA GLY A 216 -2.65 5.58 -4.20
C GLY A 216 -3.57 5.38 -5.41
N THR A 217 -4.82 5.01 -5.20
CA THR A 217 -5.81 4.80 -6.27
C THR A 217 -6.27 6.14 -6.85
N PHE A 218 -6.22 6.29 -8.17
CA PHE A 218 -6.68 7.47 -8.92
C PHE A 218 -8.00 7.23 -9.67
N ASN A 219 -8.42 5.98 -9.82
CA ASN A 219 -9.75 5.61 -10.28
C ASN A 219 -10.64 5.22 -9.09
N PHE A 220 -11.63 6.05 -8.80
CA PHE A 220 -12.41 5.99 -7.55
C PHE A 220 -13.66 5.11 -7.63
N THR A 221 -13.97 4.52 -8.79
CA THR A 221 -15.18 3.73 -9.00
C THR A 221 -14.85 2.32 -9.46
N ASN A 222 -15.74 1.38 -9.18
CA ASN A 222 -15.63 0.00 -9.60
C ASN A 222 -16.89 -0.43 -10.35
N GLU A 223 -16.75 -0.74 -11.64
CA GLU A 223 -17.89 -1.17 -12.49
C GLU A 223 -18.41 -2.55 -12.08
N ALA A 224 -17.56 -3.43 -11.58
CA ALA A 224 -17.96 -4.76 -11.10
C ALA A 224 -18.77 -4.69 -9.79
N TYR A 225 -18.55 -3.64 -8.98
CA TYR A 225 -19.21 -3.40 -7.70
C TYR A 225 -19.65 -1.93 -7.61
N PRO A 226 -20.69 -1.49 -8.36
CA PRO A 226 -21.02 -0.07 -8.51
C PRO A 226 -21.51 0.60 -7.21
N GLY A 227 -21.85 -0.19 -6.20
CA GLY A 227 -22.17 0.31 -4.85
C GLY A 227 -20.95 0.60 -3.97
N THR A 228 -19.75 0.24 -4.43
CA THR A 228 -18.50 0.38 -3.66
C THR A 228 -17.53 1.31 -4.39
N ARG A 229 -16.81 2.12 -3.65
CA ARG A 229 -15.87 3.07 -4.22
C ARG A 229 -14.76 3.47 -3.23
N VAL A 230 -13.72 4.11 -3.75
CA VAL A 230 -12.73 4.81 -2.93
C VAL A 230 -13.33 6.14 -2.46
N ASN A 231 -13.63 6.24 -1.16
CA ASN A 231 -14.36 7.36 -0.57
C ASN A 231 -13.44 8.53 -0.19
N THR A 232 -12.57 8.96 -1.11
CA THR A 232 -11.62 10.06 -0.92
C THR A 232 -11.54 10.94 -2.16
N THR A 233 -10.88 12.12 -2.03
CA THR A 233 -10.33 12.83 -3.17
C THR A 233 -8.97 12.25 -3.58
N LEU A 234 -8.47 12.67 -4.75
CA LEU A 234 -7.12 12.35 -5.24
C LEU A 234 -6.04 12.89 -4.30
N CYS A 235 -6.17 14.13 -3.83
CA CYS A 235 -5.18 14.72 -2.93
C CYS A 235 -5.16 14.02 -1.56
N LYS A 236 -6.26 13.46 -1.09
CA LYS A 236 -6.25 12.61 0.09
C LYS A 236 -5.46 11.32 -0.16
N GLN A 237 -5.58 10.67 -1.34
CA GLN A 237 -4.77 9.50 -1.70
C GLN A 237 -3.27 9.84 -1.68
N LEU A 238 -2.86 11.02 -2.17
CA LEU A 238 -1.47 11.46 -2.07
C LEU A 238 -1.03 11.68 -0.62
N ALA A 239 -1.86 12.37 0.17
CA ALA A 239 -1.54 12.71 1.56
C ALA A 239 -1.36 11.44 2.43
N LEU A 240 -2.05 10.34 2.11
CA LEU A 240 -1.93 9.08 2.84
C LEU A 240 -0.52 8.49 2.80
N PHE A 241 0.30 8.76 1.75
CA PHE A 241 1.71 8.36 1.70
C PHE A 241 2.56 9.00 2.81
N VAL A 242 2.12 10.13 3.34
CA VAL A 242 2.79 10.81 4.47
C VAL A 242 2.13 10.46 5.80
N VAL A 243 0.80 10.39 5.84
CA VAL A 243 0.03 10.17 7.08
C VAL A 243 0.20 8.75 7.60
N ILE A 244 0.10 7.75 6.72
CA ILE A 244 0.22 6.33 7.08
C ILE A 244 1.67 5.88 6.87
N TYR A 245 2.32 5.43 7.94
CA TYR A 245 3.70 4.96 7.88
C TYR A 245 3.79 3.48 7.49
N SER A 246 4.60 3.21 6.48
CA SER A 246 5.11 1.88 6.15
C SER A 246 6.45 2.03 5.41
N PRO A 247 7.46 1.20 5.67
CA PRO A 247 8.69 1.18 4.86
C PRO A 247 8.48 0.56 3.48
N LEU A 248 7.38 -0.16 3.28
CA LEU A 248 6.92 -0.67 1.99
C LEU A 248 5.57 -0.03 1.68
N GLN A 249 5.53 0.85 0.69
CA GLN A 249 4.33 1.57 0.26
C GLN A 249 3.91 1.10 -1.13
N MET A 250 2.61 0.94 -1.33
CA MET A 250 2.05 0.49 -2.61
C MET A 250 1.46 1.67 -3.39
N ALA A 251 1.75 1.76 -4.69
CA ALA A 251 0.96 2.52 -5.65
C ALA A 251 -0.08 1.53 -6.23
N SER A 252 -1.30 1.57 -5.73
CA SER A 252 -2.26 0.47 -5.86
C SER A 252 -3.00 0.41 -7.19
N ASP A 253 -3.01 1.50 -7.98
CA ASP A 253 -3.83 1.58 -9.20
C ASP A 253 -3.15 0.98 -10.44
N LEU A 254 -3.89 0.89 -11.53
CA LEU A 254 -3.38 0.43 -12.80
C LEU A 254 -2.48 1.50 -13.44
N PRO A 255 -1.42 1.12 -14.16
CA PRO A 255 -0.49 2.05 -14.81
C PRO A 255 -1.15 3.13 -15.67
N GLU A 256 -2.22 2.79 -16.40
CA GLU A 256 -2.95 3.72 -17.26
C GLU A 256 -3.64 4.85 -16.49
N ASN A 257 -4.01 4.63 -15.22
CA ASN A 257 -4.69 5.63 -14.39
C ASN A 257 -3.72 6.70 -13.85
N TYR A 258 -2.42 6.44 -13.87
CA TYR A 258 -1.39 7.42 -13.48
C TYR A 258 -0.85 8.24 -14.65
N LYS A 259 -0.98 7.71 -15.88
CA LYS A 259 -0.29 8.26 -17.05
C LYS A 259 -0.74 9.69 -17.38
N GLY A 260 0.24 10.60 -17.40
CA GLY A 260 0.03 12.00 -17.74
C GLY A 260 -0.63 12.85 -16.63
N ILE A 261 -0.82 12.32 -15.45
CA ILE A 261 -1.41 13.05 -14.33
C ILE A 261 -0.30 13.64 -13.45
N LYS A 262 -0.22 14.97 -13.34
CA LYS A 262 0.79 15.70 -12.55
C LYS A 262 0.85 15.24 -11.09
N ALA A 263 -0.29 14.87 -10.51
CA ALA A 263 -0.36 14.38 -9.12
C ALA A 263 0.46 13.10 -8.88
N PHE A 264 0.72 12.30 -9.92
CA PHE A 264 1.55 11.10 -9.80
C PHE A 264 3.02 11.42 -9.50
N ASP A 265 3.50 12.63 -9.83
CA ASP A 265 4.86 13.04 -9.48
C ASP A 265 5.10 12.99 -7.96
N PHE A 266 4.07 13.32 -7.15
CA PHE A 266 4.19 13.19 -5.70
C PHE A 266 4.47 11.76 -5.25
N ILE A 267 3.80 10.76 -5.84
CA ILE A 267 4.02 9.33 -5.52
C ILE A 267 5.44 8.88 -5.90
N LYS A 268 5.99 9.39 -7.01
CA LYS A 268 7.36 9.10 -7.43
C LYS A 268 8.42 9.71 -6.52
N ASP A 269 8.09 10.84 -5.90
CA ASP A 269 9.03 11.63 -5.10
C ASP A 269 9.01 11.30 -3.61
N VAL A 270 7.85 10.87 -3.08
CA VAL A 270 7.67 10.63 -1.64
C VAL A 270 8.49 9.41 -1.18
N PRO A 271 9.37 9.56 -0.16
CA PRO A 271 10.14 8.44 0.35
C PRO A 271 9.33 7.58 1.33
N THR A 272 9.89 6.43 1.67
CA THR A 272 9.34 5.53 2.70
C THR A 272 10.19 5.51 3.98
N ASP A 273 11.38 6.10 3.97
CA ASP A 273 12.31 6.15 5.11
C ASP A 273 12.42 7.56 5.67
N TRP A 274 12.01 7.74 6.92
CA TRP A 274 11.86 9.03 7.56
C TRP A 274 12.86 9.24 8.70
N ASP A 275 13.50 10.42 8.73
CA ASP A 275 14.36 10.85 9.82
C ASP A 275 13.54 11.38 11.01
N LYS A 276 12.52 12.22 10.72
CA LYS A 276 11.66 12.84 11.73
C LYS A 276 10.21 12.77 11.35
N THR A 277 9.34 12.70 12.35
CA THR A 277 7.89 12.75 12.20
C THR A 277 7.29 13.67 13.25
N TYR A 278 6.45 14.59 12.81
CA TYR A 278 5.65 15.47 13.67
C TYR A 278 4.18 15.35 13.31
N VAL A 279 3.32 15.28 14.32
CA VAL A 279 1.90 15.59 14.18
C VAL A 279 1.78 17.09 14.41
N VAL A 280 1.61 17.84 13.33
CA VAL A 280 1.57 19.33 13.38
C VAL A 280 0.25 19.77 14.00
N ASP A 281 -0.85 19.16 13.58
CA ASP A 281 -2.19 19.37 14.14
C ASP A 281 -3.06 18.14 13.87
N ALA A 282 -3.96 17.81 14.78
CA ALA A 282 -4.88 16.70 14.60
C ALA A 282 -6.06 16.74 15.58
N LYS A 283 -7.19 16.21 15.10
CA LYS A 283 -8.32 15.80 15.94
C LYS A 283 -8.76 14.42 15.45
N ILE A 284 -8.53 13.41 16.28
CA ILE A 284 -8.77 12.02 15.93
C ILE A 284 -10.22 11.82 15.48
N GLY A 285 -10.38 11.21 14.28
CA GLY A 285 -11.68 11.03 13.65
C GLY A 285 -12.10 12.17 12.74
N ASP A 286 -11.56 13.37 12.94
CA ASP A 286 -11.92 14.55 12.17
C ASP A 286 -10.87 14.87 11.08
N TYR A 287 -9.60 15.12 11.47
CA TYR A 287 -8.52 15.47 10.54
C TYR A 287 -7.14 15.20 11.14
N SER A 288 -6.12 15.20 10.28
CA SER A 288 -4.73 15.16 10.72
C SER A 288 -3.79 15.85 9.72
N VAL A 289 -2.71 16.43 10.29
CA VAL A 289 -1.59 17.04 9.57
C VAL A 289 -0.31 16.42 10.09
N PHE A 290 0.36 15.64 9.24
CA PHE A 290 1.66 15.05 9.53
C PHE A 290 2.75 15.73 8.71
N ALA A 291 3.88 16.05 9.35
CA ALA A 291 5.10 16.48 8.69
C ALA A 291 6.21 15.46 8.91
N ARG A 292 6.87 15.03 7.84
CA ARG A 292 7.95 14.03 7.88
C ARG A 292 9.17 14.53 7.12
N LYS A 293 10.35 14.34 7.70
CA LYS A 293 11.63 14.62 7.06
C LYS A 293 12.17 13.38 6.39
N ASP A 294 12.55 13.50 5.12
CA ASP A 294 13.30 12.43 4.44
C ASP A 294 14.63 12.16 5.17
N ARG A 295 14.99 10.88 5.31
CA ARG A 295 16.26 10.48 5.92
C ARG A 295 17.47 10.78 5.03
N ASN A 296 17.28 10.72 3.72
CA ASN A 296 18.37 10.73 2.74
C ASN A 296 18.59 12.10 2.11
N THR A 297 17.66 13.04 2.30
CA THR A 297 17.73 14.41 1.77
C THR A 297 17.40 15.44 2.86
N SER A 298 17.36 16.71 2.48
CA SER A 298 16.89 17.79 3.36
C SER A 298 15.39 18.09 3.18
N ASP A 299 14.69 17.32 2.35
CA ASP A 299 13.30 17.53 2.00
C ASP A 299 12.36 17.15 3.14
N TRP A 300 11.26 17.89 3.20
CA TRP A 300 10.14 17.57 4.08
C TRP A 300 8.88 17.28 3.29
N TYR A 301 8.02 16.46 3.87
CA TYR A 301 6.75 16.13 3.28
C TYR A 301 5.63 16.34 4.28
N VAL A 302 4.52 16.92 3.83
CA VAL A 302 3.32 17.13 4.66
C VAL A 302 2.13 16.44 4.01
N GLY A 303 1.38 15.70 4.81
CA GLY A 303 0.10 15.13 4.47
C GLY A 303 -1.00 15.67 5.36
N CYS A 304 -2.02 16.28 4.75
CA CYS A 304 -3.23 16.76 5.43
C CYS A 304 -4.42 15.96 4.93
N ILE A 305 -5.23 15.44 5.83
CA ILE A 305 -6.45 14.69 5.49
C ILE A 305 -7.61 15.11 6.39
N THR A 306 -8.84 15.01 5.87
CA THR A 306 -10.07 15.25 6.63
C THR A 306 -11.08 14.12 6.47
N ASP A 307 -12.06 14.06 7.37
CA ASP A 307 -13.23 13.20 7.35
C ASP A 307 -14.23 13.60 6.23
N GLU A 308 -15.52 13.32 6.39
CA GLU A 308 -16.58 13.70 5.46
C GLU A 308 -16.85 15.22 5.42
N ASN A 309 -16.25 15.99 6.32
CA ASN A 309 -16.42 17.44 6.40
C ASN A 309 -15.26 18.17 5.70
N ALA A 310 -15.59 19.19 4.91
CA ALA A 310 -14.58 20.11 4.37
C ALA A 310 -13.98 20.97 5.49
N ARG A 311 -12.68 21.31 5.37
CA ARG A 311 -11.96 22.08 6.39
C ARG A 311 -11.00 23.10 5.77
N GLU A 312 -10.73 24.15 6.51
CA GLU A 312 -9.63 25.07 6.28
C GLU A 312 -8.64 24.91 7.44
N LEU A 313 -7.36 24.73 7.13
CA LEU A 313 -6.31 24.50 8.12
C LEU A 313 -5.15 25.46 7.91
N ASP A 314 -4.58 25.95 9.00
CA ASP A 314 -3.36 26.75 9.03
C ASP A 314 -2.19 25.87 9.45
N ILE A 315 -1.25 25.63 8.55
CA ILE A 315 -0.08 24.77 8.79
C ILE A 315 1.11 25.67 9.15
N LEU A 316 1.51 25.63 10.41
CA LEU A 316 2.72 26.29 10.87
C LEU A 316 3.95 25.53 10.37
N LEU A 317 4.87 26.22 9.66
CA LEU A 317 6.05 25.61 9.06
C LEU A 317 7.28 25.57 10.01
N ASN A 318 7.08 25.71 11.30
CA ASN A 318 8.14 25.75 12.33
C ASN A 318 8.94 24.45 12.49
N PHE A 319 8.55 23.40 11.80
CA PHE A 319 9.31 22.14 11.69
C PHE A 319 10.45 22.24 10.65
N LEU A 320 10.41 23.20 9.72
CA LEU A 320 11.48 23.46 8.75
C LEU A 320 12.72 24.07 9.43
N ASP A 321 13.88 23.96 8.79
CA ASP A 321 15.11 24.58 9.29
C ASP A 321 14.99 26.12 9.27
N ALA A 322 15.28 26.77 10.41
CA ALA A 322 14.98 28.20 10.66
C ALA A 322 15.59 29.17 9.63
N ASP A 323 16.81 28.89 9.17
CA ASP A 323 17.57 29.77 8.28
C ASP A 323 17.54 29.35 6.80
N SER A 324 16.54 28.54 6.44
CA SER A 324 16.46 27.95 5.10
C SER A 324 15.20 28.42 4.37
N LYS A 325 15.34 28.54 3.04
CA LYS A 325 14.20 28.68 2.12
C LYS A 325 13.91 27.33 1.49
N TYR A 326 12.65 27.07 1.30
CA TYR A 326 12.17 25.84 0.65
C TYR A 326 11.23 26.18 -0.49
N THR A 327 11.28 25.39 -1.56
CA THR A 327 10.24 25.35 -2.59
C THR A 327 9.16 24.36 -2.13
N ALA A 328 7.99 24.85 -1.77
CA ALA A 328 6.83 24.05 -1.43
C ALA A 328 6.08 23.68 -2.71
N GLN A 329 6.07 22.41 -3.08
CA GLN A 329 5.24 21.83 -4.14
C GLN A 329 3.94 21.35 -3.52
N ILE A 330 2.84 22.01 -3.80
CA ILE A 330 1.55 21.83 -3.13
C ILE A 330 0.56 21.18 -4.08
N TYR A 331 0.07 19.99 -3.71
CA TYR A 331 -1.00 19.26 -4.37
C TYR A 331 -2.23 19.33 -3.45
N ALA A 332 -3.18 20.19 -3.76
CA ALA A 332 -4.36 20.44 -2.94
C ALA A 332 -5.66 20.15 -3.70
N ASP A 333 -6.72 19.84 -2.98
CA ASP A 333 -8.05 19.69 -3.57
C ASP A 333 -8.44 20.92 -4.39
N GLY A 334 -9.05 20.71 -5.56
CA GLY A 334 -9.62 21.79 -6.37
C GLY A 334 -10.84 22.44 -5.70
N ASP A 335 -11.20 23.66 -6.11
CA ASP A 335 -12.35 24.38 -5.53
C ASP A 335 -13.68 23.65 -5.68
N ASP A 336 -13.81 22.83 -6.71
CA ASP A 336 -14.97 21.99 -7.03
C ASP A 336 -14.79 20.53 -6.66
N ALA A 337 -13.70 20.18 -5.95
CA ALA A 337 -13.43 18.81 -5.53
C ALA A 337 -14.53 18.29 -4.60
N LYS A 338 -15.02 17.10 -4.89
CA LYS A 338 -16.02 16.37 -4.10
C LYS A 338 -15.80 14.88 -4.25
N TRP A 339 -15.53 14.19 -3.17
CA TRP A 339 -15.18 12.77 -3.23
C TRP A 339 -16.23 11.88 -3.93
N LYS A 340 -17.53 12.26 -3.90
CA LYS A 340 -18.61 11.51 -4.57
C LYS A 340 -18.71 11.76 -6.07
N THR A 341 -18.50 12.99 -6.53
CA THR A 341 -18.86 13.43 -7.88
C THR A 341 -17.70 13.99 -8.67
N ASN A 342 -16.67 14.53 -8.03
CA ASN A 342 -15.48 15.10 -8.67
C ASN A 342 -14.21 14.87 -7.84
N PRO A 343 -13.83 13.60 -7.58
CA PRO A 343 -12.71 13.27 -6.68
C PRO A 343 -11.34 13.61 -7.24
N THR A 344 -11.23 13.77 -8.57
CA THR A 344 -9.96 14.00 -9.28
C THR A 344 -9.60 15.46 -9.45
N SER A 345 -10.50 16.39 -9.05
CA SER A 345 -10.20 17.81 -9.11
C SER A 345 -9.12 18.18 -8.12
N PHE A 346 -8.01 18.73 -8.63
CA PHE A 346 -6.89 19.18 -7.80
C PHE A 346 -6.21 20.41 -8.41
N LYS A 347 -5.46 21.11 -7.57
CA LYS A 347 -4.58 22.22 -7.92
C LYS A 347 -3.15 21.85 -7.62
N TYR A 348 -2.22 22.31 -8.47
CA TYR A 348 -0.80 22.26 -8.21
C TYR A 348 -0.24 23.67 -8.21
N GLU A 349 0.52 24.02 -7.18
CA GLU A 349 1.25 25.29 -7.11
C GLU A 349 2.61 25.13 -6.46
N GLU A 350 3.52 26.05 -6.76
CA GLU A 350 4.82 26.16 -6.10
C GLU A 350 4.94 27.51 -5.39
N LYS A 351 5.47 27.49 -4.17
CA LYS A 351 5.71 28.69 -3.37
C LYS A 351 7.07 28.61 -2.68
N ILE A 352 7.77 29.73 -2.58
CA ILE A 352 8.95 29.83 -1.71
C ILE A 352 8.46 30.14 -0.30
N VAL A 353 8.90 29.33 0.66
CA VAL A 353 8.51 29.42 2.06
C VAL A 353 9.69 29.28 2.99
N THR A 354 9.51 29.69 4.25
CA THR A 354 10.47 29.60 5.36
C THR A 354 9.80 29.02 6.60
N ALA A 355 10.58 28.72 7.64
CA ALA A 355 10.07 28.22 8.92
C ALA A 355 9.12 29.19 9.65
N SER A 356 9.14 30.48 9.31
CA SER A 356 8.27 31.52 9.91
C SER A 356 6.92 31.65 9.21
N ASP A 357 6.73 30.97 8.07
CA ASP A 357 5.50 31.08 7.30
C ASP A 357 4.41 30.13 7.82
N THR A 358 3.18 30.46 7.46
CA THR A 358 1.99 29.63 7.67
C THR A 358 1.35 29.37 6.31
N LEU A 359 1.07 28.12 6.00
CA LEU A 359 0.32 27.76 4.81
C LEU A 359 -1.16 27.54 5.16
N HIS A 360 -2.03 28.30 4.50
CA HIS A 360 -3.46 28.10 4.58
C HIS A 360 -3.90 27.11 3.50
N VAL A 361 -4.50 25.99 3.89
CA VAL A 361 -4.96 24.94 2.98
C VAL A 361 -6.45 24.68 3.14
N LYS A 362 -7.12 24.41 2.01
CA LYS A 362 -8.54 24.02 1.97
C LYS A 362 -8.64 22.58 1.57
N LEU A 363 -9.31 21.79 2.40
CA LEU A 363 -9.61 20.39 2.17
C LEU A 363 -11.08 20.25 1.82
N ALA A 364 -11.37 19.58 0.70
CA ALA A 364 -12.73 19.22 0.33
C ALA A 364 -13.31 18.17 1.29
N THR A 365 -14.57 17.83 1.16
CA THR A 365 -15.17 16.69 1.87
C THR A 365 -14.41 15.41 1.54
N SER A 366 -13.99 14.65 2.55
CA SER A 366 -13.08 13.50 2.42
C SER A 366 -11.82 13.82 1.61
N GLY A 367 -11.33 15.03 1.78
CA GLY A 367 -10.27 15.63 1.01
C GLY A 367 -8.91 15.56 1.65
N GLY A 368 -7.94 16.13 0.95
CA GLY A 368 -6.55 16.19 1.41
C GLY A 368 -5.71 17.22 0.70
N CYS A 369 -4.48 17.34 1.22
CA CYS A 369 -3.41 18.12 0.63
C CYS A 369 -2.08 17.42 0.89
N ALA A 370 -1.28 17.25 -0.14
CA ALA A 370 0.08 16.70 -0.05
C ALA A 370 1.09 17.76 -0.47
N ILE A 371 2.17 17.94 0.31
CA ILE A 371 3.17 18.97 0.06
C ILE A 371 4.56 18.37 0.17
N ARG A 372 5.43 18.66 -0.80
CA ARG A 372 6.87 18.43 -0.72
C ARG A 372 7.58 19.77 -0.55
N PHE A 373 8.47 19.88 0.41
CA PHE A 373 9.34 21.05 0.63
C PHE A 373 10.77 20.68 0.21
N ILE A 374 11.24 21.25 -0.87
CA ILE A 374 12.58 21.03 -1.44
C ILE A 374 13.49 22.15 -0.92
N LYS A 375 14.59 21.78 -0.27
CA LYS A 375 15.59 22.73 0.26
C LYS A 375 16.56 23.19 -0.82
#